data_063f3c279f14b6522a77c1d8e46eeb67
#
_entry.id   063f3c279f14b6522a77c1d8e46eeb67
#
_cell.length_a   1.000
_cell.length_b   1.000
_cell.length_c   1.000
_cell.angle_alpha   90.00
_cell.angle_beta   90.00
_cell.angle_gamma   90.00
#
_symmetry.space_group_name_H-M   'P 1'
#
loop_
_entity.id
_entity.type
_entity.pdbx_description
1 polymer ?
#
loop_
_entity_poly.entity_id
_entity_poly.type
_entity_poly.pdbx_seq_one_letter_code
_entity_poly.pdbx_strand_id
1 'polypeptide(L)'
;MRNLVLIAGRPSHPPGQHEFRAGTRLLQRWLASVPGLSVNAYDGGWVPDHGVIEKAHAVVIFADGGRGHPLLEDDRLGDVGSLVRRGGGVGLMHYATELPVDAGAAEVDAWVGGHYEDRFSCNPIWNARFERFPEHPITRGVEPFETTDEWYINVRFAAYSTSHQGTRDVTRFWPILVATPNEKVRAGPYVWPHGPYAHVVAAAGRTEVVMWAVERPDSGRGFGLTGGHFHENWGNPQFRKVVLNALVWVTGVDVPAHGVLSDLELDDLRRDLDEKSTS
;
A
#
# COMPACT_ATOMS: atom_id res chain seq x y z
N MET A 1 -4.19 12.97 19.92
CA MET A 1 -3.12 12.60 18.96
C MET A 1 -3.45 11.21 18.43
N ARG A 2 -3.45 11.00 17.11
CA ARG A 2 -3.64 9.70 16.47
C ARG A 2 -2.29 8.99 16.36
N ASN A 3 -2.26 7.69 16.58
CA ASN A 3 -1.04 6.89 16.53
C ASN A 3 -1.04 6.00 15.29
N LEU A 4 -0.09 6.24 14.38
CA LEU A 4 0.19 5.39 13.22
C LEU A 4 1.35 4.46 13.54
N VAL A 5 1.14 3.18 13.33
CA VAL A 5 2.17 2.15 13.40
C VAL A 5 2.56 1.75 11.98
N LEU A 6 3.84 1.92 11.64
CA LEU A 6 4.44 1.44 10.40
C LEU A 6 5.23 0.16 10.69
N ILE A 7 4.97 -0.89 9.95
CA ILE A 7 5.68 -2.18 10.07
C ILE A 7 6.51 -2.40 8.83
N ALA A 8 7.83 -2.43 8.99
CA ALA A 8 8.79 -2.81 7.97
C ALA A 8 9.02 -4.31 8.00
N GLY A 9 8.95 -4.95 6.84
CA GLY A 9 9.30 -6.36 6.64
C GLY A 9 10.74 -6.69 7.01
N ARG A 10 11.07 -7.98 6.99
CA ARG A 10 12.45 -8.44 7.09
C ARG A 10 13.19 -8.15 5.79
N PRO A 11 14.52 -7.95 5.82
CA PRO A 11 15.31 -7.75 4.61
C PRO A 11 15.10 -8.88 3.60
N SER A 12 14.82 -8.50 2.36
CA SER A 12 14.61 -9.42 1.24
C SER A 12 15.01 -8.75 -0.06
N HIS A 13 15.04 -9.48 -1.17
CA HIS A 13 15.33 -8.93 -2.51
C HIS A 13 16.72 -8.25 -2.62
N PRO A 14 17.21 -7.97 -3.83
CA PRO A 14 18.47 -7.27 -4.05
C PRO A 14 18.47 -5.83 -3.50
N PRO A 15 19.66 -5.24 -3.26
CA PRO A 15 19.77 -3.84 -2.86
C PRO A 15 19.02 -2.88 -3.79
N GLY A 16 18.34 -1.89 -3.20
CA GLY A 16 17.49 -0.93 -3.91
C GLY A 16 16.07 -1.39 -4.18
N GLN A 17 15.75 -2.67 -3.93
CA GLN A 17 14.41 -3.23 -4.02
C GLN A 17 13.94 -3.63 -2.62
N HIS A 18 12.64 -3.47 -2.30
CA HIS A 18 12.08 -3.84 -0.99
C HIS A 18 12.91 -3.33 0.19
N GLU A 19 13.35 -2.08 0.14
CA GLU A 19 14.04 -1.42 1.26
C GLU A 19 13.00 -1.01 2.31
N PHE A 20 12.44 -1.99 3.00
CA PHE A 20 11.31 -1.80 3.92
C PHE A 20 11.65 -0.88 5.09
N ARG A 21 12.81 -1.11 5.73
CA ARG A 21 13.28 -0.28 6.83
C ARG A 21 13.52 1.16 6.38
N ALA A 22 14.29 1.35 5.32
CA ALA A 22 14.58 2.68 4.80
C ALA A 22 13.30 3.42 4.39
N GLY A 23 12.39 2.75 3.66
CA GLY A 23 11.11 3.31 3.25
C GLY A 23 10.26 3.76 4.44
N THR A 24 10.07 2.91 5.45
CA THR A 24 9.25 3.26 6.62
C THR A 24 9.89 4.35 7.47
N ARG A 25 11.24 4.41 7.59
CA ARG A 25 11.95 5.49 8.28
C ARG A 25 11.84 6.83 7.55
N LEU A 26 11.90 6.83 6.20
CA LEU A 26 11.63 8.00 5.39
C LEU A 26 10.20 8.53 5.64
N LEU A 27 9.20 7.65 5.55
CA LEU A 27 7.81 8.00 5.78
C LEU A 27 7.59 8.55 7.20
N GLN A 28 8.20 7.93 8.22
CA GLN A 28 8.14 8.42 9.59
C GLN A 28 8.70 9.84 9.71
N ARG A 29 9.87 10.13 9.11
CA ARG A 29 10.49 11.45 9.15
C ARG A 29 9.61 12.52 8.52
N TRP A 30 9.09 12.27 7.32
CA TRP A 30 8.24 13.23 6.62
C TRP A 30 6.90 13.49 7.32
N LEU A 31 6.37 12.50 8.04
CA LEU A 31 5.12 12.64 8.78
C LEU A 31 5.30 13.31 10.16
N ALA A 32 6.52 13.47 10.64
CA ALA A 32 6.79 14.01 11.99
C ALA A 32 6.23 15.42 12.21
N SER A 33 6.08 16.21 11.15
CA SER A 33 5.54 17.57 11.20
C SER A 33 4.01 17.65 11.08
N VAL A 34 3.30 16.52 10.85
CA VAL A 34 1.85 16.51 10.68
C VAL A 34 1.14 16.71 12.03
N PRO A 35 0.39 17.80 12.21
CA PRO A 35 -0.27 18.05 13.50
C PRO A 35 -1.27 16.96 13.85
N GLY A 36 -1.30 16.55 15.11
CA GLY A 36 -2.24 15.56 15.61
C GLY A 36 -1.88 14.11 15.30
N LEU A 37 -0.74 13.86 14.61
CA LEU A 37 -0.24 12.54 14.25
C LEU A 37 1.01 12.18 15.06
N SER A 38 1.09 10.94 15.52
CA SER A 38 2.29 10.30 16.05
C SER A 38 2.59 9.08 15.20
N VAL A 39 3.84 8.91 14.75
CA VAL A 39 4.24 7.82 13.87
C VAL A 39 5.36 7.01 14.50
N ASN A 40 5.14 5.70 14.63
CA ASN A 40 6.11 4.77 15.16
C ASN A 40 6.42 3.71 14.10
N ALA A 41 7.68 3.60 13.69
CA ALA A 41 8.14 2.60 12.73
C ALA A 41 8.86 1.46 13.46
N TYR A 42 8.50 0.23 13.12
CA TYR A 42 9.06 -1.00 13.66
C TYR A 42 9.66 -1.84 12.56
N ASP A 43 10.88 -2.31 12.78
CA ASP A 43 11.65 -3.10 11.82
C ASP A 43 11.54 -4.60 12.14
N GLY A 44 12.02 -5.46 11.24
CA GLY A 44 12.13 -6.90 11.48
C GLY A 44 10.84 -7.70 11.34
N GLY A 45 9.82 -7.13 10.72
CA GLY A 45 8.58 -7.82 10.31
C GLY A 45 7.40 -7.64 11.24
N TRP A 46 7.58 -7.20 12.50
CA TRP A 46 6.47 -6.96 13.42
C TRP A 46 6.82 -6.01 14.58
N VAL A 47 5.82 -5.70 15.38
CA VAL A 47 5.93 -4.91 16.61
C VAL A 47 6.45 -5.77 17.77
N PRO A 48 7.09 -5.19 18.81
CA PRO A 48 7.69 -5.96 19.92
C PRO A 48 6.67 -6.61 20.85
N ASP A 49 5.47 -6.05 20.96
CA ASP A 49 4.39 -6.57 21.81
C ASP A 49 2.99 -6.16 21.30
N HIS A 50 1.96 -6.94 21.66
CA HIS A 50 0.56 -6.70 21.27
C HIS A 50 0.03 -5.32 21.69
N GLY A 51 0.47 -4.78 22.81
CA GLY A 51 0.03 -3.47 23.31
C GLY A 51 0.33 -2.31 22.38
N VAL A 52 1.26 -2.48 21.42
CA VAL A 52 1.51 -1.49 20.36
C VAL A 52 0.31 -1.40 19.42
N ILE A 53 -0.23 -2.56 18.96
CA ILE A 53 -1.39 -2.62 18.06
C ILE A 53 -2.66 -2.17 18.80
N GLU A 54 -2.81 -2.53 20.06
CA GLU A 54 -3.95 -2.11 20.89
C GLU A 54 -4.07 -0.58 21.00
N LYS A 55 -2.95 0.12 21.06
CA LYS A 55 -2.88 1.59 21.16
C LYS A 55 -2.84 2.29 19.81
N ALA A 56 -2.74 1.54 18.71
CA ALA A 56 -2.71 2.11 17.37
C ALA A 56 -4.09 2.63 16.95
N HIS A 57 -4.09 3.66 16.12
CA HIS A 57 -5.28 4.14 15.40
C HIS A 57 -5.27 3.65 13.96
N ALA A 58 -4.07 3.37 13.42
CA ALA A 58 -3.88 2.69 12.16
C ALA A 58 -2.58 1.90 12.17
N VAL A 59 -2.57 0.81 11.39
CA VAL A 59 -1.38 -0.01 11.09
C VAL A 59 -1.17 0.00 9.58
N VAL A 60 0.06 0.24 9.15
CA VAL A 60 0.45 0.13 7.74
C VAL A 60 1.64 -0.82 7.63
N ILE A 61 1.51 -1.79 6.74
CA ILE A 61 2.50 -2.85 6.55
C ILE A 61 3.18 -2.66 5.20
N PHE A 62 4.50 -2.56 5.21
CA PHE A 62 5.37 -2.55 4.06
C PHE A 62 6.36 -3.71 4.21
N ALA A 63 6.03 -4.86 3.65
CA ALA A 63 6.71 -6.13 3.86
C ALA A 63 6.53 -7.06 2.66
N ASP A 64 7.19 -8.21 2.68
CA ASP A 64 6.89 -9.29 1.75
C ASP A 64 5.50 -9.88 2.02
N GLY A 65 4.93 -10.43 0.95
CA GLY A 65 3.61 -11.03 0.92
C GLY A 65 3.60 -12.55 0.79
N GLY A 66 2.50 -13.07 0.24
CA GLY A 66 2.29 -14.49 0.08
C GLY A 66 2.27 -15.22 1.41
N ARG A 67 2.77 -16.46 1.44
CA ARG A 67 2.81 -17.26 2.68
C ARG A 67 3.83 -16.75 3.71
N GLY A 68 4.72 -15.85 3.34
CA GLY A 68 5.66 -15.18 4.24
C GLY A 68 5.13 -13.86 4.80
N HIS A 69 3.88 -13.51 4.52
CA HIS A 69 3.30 -12.25 4.98
C HIS A 69 3.27 -12.17 6.51
N PRO A 70 3.74 -11.07 7.13
CA PRO A 70 3.82 -10.94 8.59
C PRO A 70 2.50 -11.20 9.33
N LEU A 71 1.36 -10.88 8.74
CA LEU A 71 0.03 -11.13 9.33
C LEU A 71 -0.28 -12.61 9.55
N LEU A 72 0.40 -13.52 8.86
CA LEU A 72 0.14 -14.96 8.94
C LEU A 72 0.94 -15.65 10.06
N GLU A 73 1.82 -14.93 10.75
CA GLU A 73 2.57 -15.45 11.89
C GLU A 73 1.76 -15.21 13.18
N ASP A 74 1.78 -16.18 14.10
CA ASP A 74 1.09 -16.10 15.40
C ASP A 74 -0.39 -15.70 15.28
N ASP A 75 -0.88 -14.84 16.19
CA ASP A 75 -2.28 -14.31 16.17
C ASP A 75 -2.37 -12.87 15.63
N ARG A 76 -1.47 -12.49 14.72
CA ARG A 76 -1.37 -11.11 14.21
C ARG A 76 -2.58 -10.69 13.37
N LEU A 77 -3.20 -11.61 12.65
CA LEU A 77 -4.50 -11.36 12.01
C LEU A 77 -5.57 -11.01 13.05
N GLY A 78 -5.59 -11.71 14.18
CA GLY A 78 -6.48 -11.41 15.31
C GLY A 78 -6.24 -10.04 15.93
N ASP A 79 -4.98 -9.66 16.10
CA ASP A 79 -4.57 -8.34 16.61
C ASP A 79 -5.05 -7.20 15.71
N VAL A 80 -4.76 -7.29 14.40
CA VAL A 80 -5.20 -6.28 13.43
C VAL A 80 -6.71 -6.32 13.26
N GLY A 81 -7.35 -7.51 13.29
CA GLY A 81 -8.80 -7.64 13.31
C GLY A 81 -9.44 -6.93 14.51
N SER A 82 -8.78 -6.95 15.67
CA SER A 82 -9.22 -6.20 16.86
C SER A 82 -9.11 -4.69 16.68
N LEU A 83 -8.03 -4.21 16.03
CA LEU A 83 -7.90 -2.81 15.62
C LEU A 83 -9.05 -2.42 14.67
N VAL A 84 -9.32 -3.23 13.65
CA VAL A 84 -10.39 -2.98 12.68
C VAL A 84 -11.77 -2.91 13.36
N ARG A 85 -12.11 -3.87 14.23
CA ARG A 85 -13.40 -3.88 14.94
C ARG A 85 -13.67 -2.61 15.76
N ARG A 86 -12.64 -1.88 16.20
CA ARG A 86 -12.82 -0.59 16.88
C ARG A 86 -12.71 0.63 15.94
N GLY A 87 -12.84 0.42 14.62
CA GLY A 87 -12.79 1.47 13.59
C GLY A 87 -11.39 1.92 13.22
N GLY A 88 -10.35 1.16 13.58
CA GLY A 88 -8.97 1.48 13.22
C GLY A 88 -8.67 1.30 11.72
N GLY A 89 -7.64 1.99 11.25
CA GLY A 89 -7.23 1.97 9.85
C GLY A 89 -6.19 0.89 9.53
N VAL A 90 -6.22 0.40 8.28
CA VAL A 90 -5.23 -0.57 7.78
C VAL A 90 -4.70 -0.12 6.41
N GLY A 91 -3.40 -0.18 6.20
CA GLY A 91 -2.77 0.04 4.89
C GLY A 91 -1.81 -1.09 4.54
N LEU A 92 -1.83 -1.50 3.28
CA LEU A 92 -0.90 -2.50 2.75
C LEU A 92 -0.15 -1.91 1.57
N MET A 93 1.16 -2.03 1.59
CA MET A 93 2.03 -1.43 0.58
C MET A 93 2.84 -2.51 -0.13
N HIS A 94 2.82 -2.42 -1.45
CA HIS A 94 3.54 -3.25 -2.40
C HIS A 94 3.24 -4.73 -2.19
N TYR A 95 4.24 -5.57 -1.95
CA TYR A 95 4.09 -7.00 -1.84
C TYR A 95 3.23 -7.41 -0.63
N ALA A 96 3.11 -6.57 0.41
CA ALA A 96 2.16 -6.81 1.50
C ALA A 96 0.68 -6.83 1.06
N THR A 97 0.36 -6.44 -0.17
CA THR A 97 -1.00 -6.63 -0.72
C THR A 97 -1.30 -8.07 -1.13
N GLU A 98 -0.29 -8.95 -1.21
CA GLU A 98 -0.47 -10.36 -1.54
C GLU A 98 -0.69 -11.20 -0.28
N LEU A 99 -1.86 -11.85 -0.20
CA LEU A 99 -2.15 -12.88 0.78
C LEU A 99 -2.74 -14.13 0.11
N PRO A 100 -2.44 -15.33 0.63
CA PRO A 100 -3.03 -16.56 0.12
C PRO A 100 -4.56 -16.55 0.30
N VAL A 101 -5.27 -17.04 -0.70
CA VAL A 101 -6.75 -17.14 -0.68
C VAL A 101 -7.25 -17.98 0.49
N ASP A 102 -6.47 -18.99 0.88
CA ASP A 102 -6.76 -19.88 2.00
C ASP A 102 -6.28 -19.35 3.37
N ALA A 103 -5.64 -18.15 3.40
CA ALA A 103 -5.12 -17.58 4.63
C ALA A 103 -4.99 -16.04 4.53
N GLY A 104 -5.88 -15.31 5.19
CA GLY A 104 -5.81 -13.85 5.37
C GLY A 104 -6.39 -13.00 4.24
N ALA A 105 -6.60 -13.53 3.02
CA ALA A 105 -7.14 -12.75 1.90
C ALA A 105 -8.55 -12.21 2.20
N ALA A 106 -9.41 -13.01 2.83
CA ALA A 106 -10.77 -12.58 3.16
C ALA A 106 -10.79 -11.43 4.18
N GLU A 107 -9.91 -11.48 5.18
CA GLU A 107 -9.73 -10.41 6.16
C GLU A 107 -9.23 -9.13 5.49
N VAL A 108 -8.23 -9.25 4.63
CA VAL A 108 -7.66 -8.12 3.90
C VAL A 108 -8.69 -7.50 2.94
N ASP A 109 -9.47 -8.30 2.25
CA ASP A 109 -10.58 -7.81 1.42
C ASP A 109 -11.58 -7.00 2.24
N ALA A 110 -11.92 -7.48 3.44
CA ALA A 110 -12.81 -6.76 4.33
C ALA A 110 -12.19 -5.46 4.89
N TRP A 111 -10.85 -5.42 5.09
CA TRP A 111 -10.16 -4.29 5.72
C TRP A 111 -9.74 -3.20 4.74
N VAL A 112 -9.18 -3.60 3.59
CA VAL A 112 -8.61 -2.67 2.59
C VAL A 112 -9.27 -2.76 1.22
N GLY A 113 -10.16 -3.70 0.97
CA GLY A 113 -10.98 -3.75 -0.23
C GLY A 113 -10.44 -4.54 -1.40
N GLY A 114 -9.29 -5.18 -1.26
CA GLY A 114 -8.71 -6.00 -2.31
C GLY A 114 -7.32 -6.51 -1.96
N HIS A 115 -6.87 -7.51 -2.68
CA HIS A 115 -5.56 -8.14 -2.52
C HIS A 115 -4.98 -8.59 -3.87
N TYR A 116 -3.67 -8.79 -3.92
CA TYR A 116 -3.02 -9.53 -5.00
C TYR A 116 -3.27 -11.03 -4.79
N GLU A 117 -3.80 -11.69 -5.80
CA GLU A 117 -4.05 -13.14 -5.79
C GLU A 117 -3.05 -13.84 -6.72
N ASP A 118 -2.26 -14.77 -6.18
CA ASP A 118 -1.32 -15.56 -6.97
C ASP A 118 -2.03 -16.22 -8.17
N ARG A 119 -1.39 -16.20 -9.35
CA ARG A 119 -1.87 -16.74 -10.64
C ARG A 119 -3.14 -16.08 -11.21
N PHE A 120 -3.69 -15.08 -10.52
CA PHE A 120 -4.77 -14.23 -11.03
C PHE A 120 -4.26 -12.81 -11.29
N SER A 121 -3.64 -12.19 -10.31
CA SER A 121 -2.93 -10.93 -10.45
C SER A 121 -1.53 -11.18 -11.05
N CYS A 122 -0.90 -10.17 -11.58
CA CYS A 122 0.49 -10.25 -12.04
C CYS A 122 1.26 -8.95 -11.75
N ASN A 123 2.57 -9.05 -11.74
CA ASN A 123 3.50 -8.06 -11.24
C ASN A 123 4.57 -7.63 -12.27
N PRO A 124 4.17 -7.08 -13.43
CA PRO A 124 5.13 -6.56 -14.40
C PRO A 124 5.82 -5.29 -13.88
N ILE A 125 7.08 -5.08 -14.29
CA ILE A 125 7.73 -3.78 -14.16
C ILE A 125 7.38 -2.93 -15.37
N TRP A 126 6.77 -1.75 -15.14
CA TRP A 126 6.37 -0.85 -16.22
C TRP A 126 6.26 0.60 -15.76
N ASN A 127 6.38 1.53 -16.72
CA ASN A 127 6.17 2.95 -16.47
C ASN A 127 4.67 3.25 -16.50
N ALA A 128 4.09 3.51 -15.33
CA ALA A 128 2.70 3.91 -15.18
C ALA A 128 2.59 5.44 -15.16
N ARG A 129 1.63 5.97 -15.93
CA ARG A 129 1.33 7.39 -16.00
C ARG A 129 -0.01 7.67 -15.32
N PHE A 130 -0.01 8.61 -14.37
CA PHE A 130 -1.14 9.02 -13.58
C PHE A 130 -1.51 10.46 -13.92
N GLU A 131 -2.62 10.66 -14.63
CA GLU A 131 -3.04 11.96 -15.16
C GLU A 131 -4.31 12.49 -14.51
N ARG A 132 -5.13 11.60 -13.93
CA ARG A 132 -6.42 11.94 -13.36
C ARG A 132 -6.59 11.30 -12.01
N PHE A 133 -7.10 12.08 -11.07
CA PHE A 133 -7.30 11.66 -9.68
C PHE A 133 -8.75 11.89 -9.27
N PRO A 134 -9.33 11.00 -8.43
CA PRO A 134 -10.64 11.26 -7.84
C PRO A 134 -10.55 12.44 -6.87
N GLU A 135 -11.68 13.10 -6.62
CA GLU A 135 -11.79 14.06 -5.51
C GLU A 135 -11.78 13.29 -4.19
N HIS A 136 -10.59 13.18 -3.58
CA HIS A 136 -10.38 12.43 -2.34
C HIS A 136 -9.25 13.08 -1.51
N PRO A 137 -9.28 13.00 -0.16
CA PRO A 137 -8.18 13.55 0.66
C PRO A 137 -6.79 13.02 0.29
N ILE A 138 -6.67 11.77 -0.12
CA ILE A 138 -5.39 11.16 -0.53
C ILE A 138 -4.78 11.85 -1.77
N THR A 139 -5.61 12.44 -2.61
CA THR A 139 -5.16 13.10 -3.87
C THR A 139 -4.98 14.61 -3.74
N ARG A 140 -5.13 15.18 -2.55
CA ARG A 140 -4.94 16.62 -2.32
C ARG A 140 -3.53 17.06 -2.69
N GLY A 141 -3.43 18.03 -3.59
CA GLY A 141 -2.17 18.60 -4.04
C GLY A 141 -1.29 17.65 -4.86
N VAL A 142 -1.81 16.50 -5.28
CA VAL A 142 -1.13 15.58 -6.20
C VAL A 142 -1.33 16.08 -7.63
N GLU A 143 -0.21 16.21 -8.35
CA GLU A 143 -0.17 16.61 -9.75
C GLU A 143 0.11 15.40 -10.63
N PRO A 144 -0.18 15.44 -11.95
CA PRO A 144 0.14 14.37 -12.87
C PRO A 144 1.61 13.96 -12.79
N PHE A 145 1.87 12.66 -12.76
CA PHE A 145 3.22 12.11 -12.70
C PHE A 145 3.29 10.74 -13.36
N GLU A 146 4.50 10.28 -13.58
CA GLU A 146 4.78 8.93 -14.03
C GLU A 146 5.95 8.34 -13.24
N THR A 147 5.96 7.03 -13.08
CA THR A 147 7.08 6.33 -12.47
C THR A 147 7.11 4.87 -12.91
N THR A 148 8.31 4.35 -13.10
CA THR A 148 8.54 2.94 -13.36
C THR A 148 8.60 2.20 -12.03
N ASP A 149 7.74 1.22 -11.86
CA ASP A 149 7.71 0.36 -10.67
C ASP A 149 7.17 -1.02 -11.06
N GLU A 150 7.21 -1.95 -10.14
CA GLU A 150 6.52 -3.23 -10.22
C GLU A 150 5.03 -3.01 -9.88
N TRP A 151 4.34 -2.29 -10.76
CA TRP A 151 2.92 -1.98 -10.61
C TRP A 151 2.07 -3.22 -10.89
N TYR A 152 1.42 -3.75 -9.87
CA TYR A 152 0.55 -4.93 -10.02
C TYR A 152 -0.68 -4.61 -10.84
N ILE A 153 -1.06 -5.54 -11.69
CA ILE A 153 -2.26 -5.46 -12.52
C ILE A 153 -3.16 -6.67 -12.28
N ASN A 154 -4.44 -6.50 -12.61
CA ASN A 154 -5.46 -7.52 -12.38
C ASN A 154 -5.62 -7.87 -10.88
N VAL A 155 -5.55 -6.87 -10.00
CA VAL A 155 -5.77 -7.05 -8.55
C VAL A 155 -7.20 -7.56 -8.31
N ARG A 156 -7.36 -8.44 -7.33
CA ARG A 156 -8.66 -8.91 -6.87
C ARG A 156 -9.29 -7.88 -5.95
N PHE A 157 -10.45 -7.35 -6.32
CA PHE A 157 -11.21 -6.44 -5.48
C PHE A 157 -12.46 -7.10 -4.92
N ALA A 158 -12.83 -6.76 -3.70
CA ALA A 158 -14.05 -7.22 -3.08
C ALA A 158 -15.31 -6.78 -3.87
N ALA A 159 -16.38 -7.56 -3.81
CA ALA A 159 -17.57 -7.34 -4.66
C ALA A 159 -18.23 -5.96 -4.51
N TYR A 160 -18.09 -5.30 -3.35
CA TYR A 160 -18.62 -3.95 -3.11
C TYR A 160 -17.83 -2.84 -3.79
N SER A 161 -16.61 -3.12 -4.28
CA SER A 161 -15.75 -2.13 -4.94
C SER A 161 -16.33 -1.59 -6.24
N THR A 162 -17.36 -2.22 -6.78
CA THR A 162 -18.01 -1.84 -8.04
C THR A 162 -19.34 -1.10 -7.86
N SER A 163 -19.88 -1.00 -6.62
CA SER A 163 -21.17 -0.37 -6.37
C SER A 163 -21.01 1.03 -5.77
N HIS A 164 -21.23 2.06 -6.58
CA HIS A 164 -21.17 3.47 -6.19
C HIS A 164 -22.47 3.98 -5.54
N GLN A 165 -23.14 3.22 -4.70
CA GLN A 165 -24.41 3.68 -4.09
C GLN A 165 -24.24 3.96 -2.59
N GLY A 166 -24.33 5.26 -2.29
CA GLY A 166 -24.10 5.87 -0.99
C GLY A 166 -25.15 5.62 0.08
N THR A 167 -25.25 4.39 0.57
CA THR A 167 -25.87 4.14 1.87
C THR A 167 -24.76 4.00 2.91
N ARG A 168 -25.01 4.45 4.15
CA ARG A 168 -24.02 4.38 5.26
C ARG A 168 -23.62 2.94 5.62
N ASP A 169 -24.35 1.95 5.11
CA ASP A 169 -24.17 0.52 5.42
C ASP A 169 -23.30 -0.21 4.38
N VAL A 170 -22.69 0.52 3.44
CA VAL A 170 -21.87 -0.07 2.38
C VAL A 170 -20.48 0.53 2.41
N THR A 171 -19.46 -0.33 2.26
CA THR A 171 -18.08 0.11 2.07
C THR A 171 -17.97 0.96 0.80
N ARG A 172 -17.35 2.13 0.93
CA ARG A 172 -17.05 3.02 -0.20
C ARG A 172 -15.66 2.69 -0.74
N PHE A 173 -15.53 2.63 -2.04
CA PHE A 173 -14.27 2.34 -2.73
C PHE A 173 -13.87 3.51 -3.65
N TRP A 174 -12.59 3.89 -3.60
CA TRP A 174 -12.00 4.89 -4.49
C TRP A 174 -10.77 4.33 -5.19
N PRO A 175 -10.76 4.33 -6.55
CA PRO A 175 -9.56 4.07 -7.33
C PRO A 175 -8.67 5.32 -7.28
N ILE A 176 -7.63 5.30 -6.46
CA ILE A 176 -6.78 6.48 -6.19
C ILE A 176 -5.77 6.70 -7.32
N LEU A 177 -4.99 5.67 -7.67
CA LEU A 177 -4.11 5.68 -8.82
C LEU A 177 -4.56 4.63 -9.83
N VAL A 178 -4.77 5.09 -11.05
CA VAL A 178 -5.19 4.24 -12.18
C VAL A 178 -4.31 4.50 -13.38
N ALA A 179 -3.93 3.44 -14.08
CA ALA A 179 -3.18 3.54 -15.32
C ALA A 179 -3.51 2.38 -16.26
N THR A 180 -3.27 2.57 -17.55
CA THR A 180 -3.56 1.53 -18.56
C THR A 180 -2.25 0.97 -19.09
N PRO A 181 -1.87 -0.26 -18.67
CA PRO A 181 -0.70 -0.93 -19.20
C PRO A 181 -0.93 -1.26 -20.68
N ASN A 182 0.12 -1.11 -21.49
CA ASN A 182 0.06 -1.48 -22.90
C ASN A 182 0.08 -3.01 -23.09
N GLU A 183 -0.16 -3.45 -24.31
CA GLU A 183 -0.24 -4.88 -24.64
C GLU A 183 1.07 -5.62 -24.33
N LYS A 184 2.23 -4.99 -24.53
CA LYS A 184 3.53 -5.60 -24.22
C LYS A 184 3.68 -5.89 -22.73
N VAL A 185 3.26 -4.96 -21.86
CA VAL A 185 3.26 -5.15 -20.41
C VAL A 185 2.34 -6.32 -20.01
N ARG A 186 1.15 -6.42 -20.65
CA ARG A 186 0.22 -7.52 -20.38
C ARG A 186 0.70 -8.87 -20.90
N ALA A 187 1.50 -8.89 -21.95
CA ALA A 187 2.08 -10.11 -22.51
C ALA A 187 3.27 -10.63 -21.68
N GLY A 188 3.78 -9.87 -20.73
CA GLY A 188 4.90 -10.26 -19.89
C GLY A 188 6.28 -10.16 -20.59
N PRO A 189 7.32 -10.72 -19.99
CA PRO A 189 7.27 -11.50 -18.74
C PRO A 189 6.93 -10.64 -17.52
N TYR A 190 6.27 -11.24 -16.53
CA TYR A 190 6.08 -10.66 -15.19
C TYR A 190 7.27 -11.01 -14.32
N VAL A 191 7.39 -10.37 -13.15
CA VAL A 191 8.49 -10.69 -12.24
C VAL A 191 8.33 -12.12 -11.72
N TRP A 192 7.13 -12.46 -11.23
CA TRP A 192 6.84 -13.81 -10.77
C TRP A 192 5.33 -14.11 -10.64
N PRO A 193 4.86 -15.30 -11.07
CA PRO A 193 5.47 -16.16 -12.09
C PRO A 193 5.58 -15.40 -13.42
N HIS A 194 6.46 -15.82 -14.30
CA HIS A 194 6.77 -15.03 -15.51
C HIS A 194 5.60 -14.85 -16.50
N GLY A 195 4.52 -15.62 -16.36
CA GLY A 195 3.38 -15.53 -17.28
C GLY A 195 3.70 -15.99 -18.70
N PRO A 196 3.00 -15.50 -19.74
CA PRO A 196 1.83 -14.63 -19.63
C PRO A 196 0.57 -15.36 -19.14
N TYR A 197 -0.38 -14.59 -18.58
CA TYR A 197 -1.71 -15.11 -18.24
C TYR A 197 -2.72 -14.73 -19.32
N ALA A 198 -3.41 -15.73 -19.88
CA ALA A 198 -4.36 -15.52 -20.99
C ALA A 198 -5.45 -14.48 -20.64
N HIS A 199 -5.97 -14.49 -19.40
CA HIS A 199 -7.00 -13.54 -18.96
C HIS A 199 -6.46 -12.11 -18.80
N VAL A 200 -5.18 -11.93 -18.48
CA VAL A 200 -4.53 -10.62 -18.40
C VAL A 200 -4.27 -10.06 -19.80
N VAL A 201 -3.80 -10.91 -20.72
CA VAL A 201 -3.60 -10.53 -22.13
C VAL A 201 -4.93 -10.16 -22.79
N ALA A 202 -5.99 -10.93 -22.55
CA ALA A 202 -7.33 -10.66 -23.09
C ALA A 202 -7.94 -9.33 -22.60
N ALA A 203 -7.45 -8.78 -21.50
CA ALA A 203 -7.89 -7.50 -20.95
C ALA A 203 -7.14 -6.28 -21.55
N ALA A 204 -6.66 -6.37 -22.79
CA ALA A 204 -6.00 -5.26 -23.49
C ALA A 204 -6.87 -3.98 -23.47
N GLY A 205 -6.23 -2.84 -23.20
CA GLY A 205 -6.92 -1.54 -23.08
C GLY A 205 -7.65 -1.29 -21.76
N ARG A 206 -7.79 -2.30 -20.88
CA ARG A 206 -8.40 -2.07 -19.56
C ARG A 206 -7.49 -1.24 -18.67
N THR A 207 -8.08 -0.24 -18.00
CA THR A 207 -7.41 0.52 -16.94
C THR A 207 -7.30 -0.33 -15.68
N GLU A 208 -6.14 -0.33 -15.06
CA GLU A 208 -5.86 -1.04 -13.80
C GLU A 208 -5.85 -0.05 -12.64
N VAL A 209 -6.35 -0.49 -11.50
CA VAL A 209 -6.27 0.25 -10.23
C VAL A 209 -5.03 -0.27 -9.50
N VAL A 210 -4.05 0.61 -9.31
CA VAL A 210 -2.75 0.27 -8.68
C VAL A 210 -2.58 0.89 -7.29
N MET A 211 -3.48 1.79 -6.92
CA MET A 211 -3.68 2.27 -5.55
C MET A 211 -5.17 2.52 -5.35
N TRP A 212 -5.69 2.10 -4.22
CA TRP A 212 -7.10 2.26 -3.86
C TRP A 212 -7.29 2.58 -2.39
N ALA A 213 -8.46 3.09 -2.05
CA ALA A 213 -8.86 3.38 -0.69
C ALA A 213 -10.29 2.93 -0.43
N VAL A 214 -10.59 2.55 0.81
CA VAL A 214 -11.94 2.21 1.26
C VAL A 214 -12.29 2.92 2.57
N GLU A 215 -13.54 3.33 2.69
CA GLU A 215 -14.18 3.64 3.97
C GLU A 215 -15.19 2.54 4.28
N ARG A 216 -15.00 1.90 5.43
CA ARG A 216 -15.90 0.85 5.91
C ARG A 216 -17.12 1.45 6.61
N PRO A 217 -18.23 0.68 6.78
CA PRO A 217 -19.44 1.17 7.47
C PRO A 217 -19.18 1.64 8.90
N ASP A 218 -18.17 1.08 9.58
CA ASP A 218 -17.71 1.46 10.92
C ASP A 218 -16.90 2.78 10.95
N SER A 219 -16.82 3.48 9.81
CA SER A 219 -15.98 4.66 9.59
C SER A 219 -14.47 4.38 9.64
N GLY A 220 -14.06 3.13 9.74
CA GLY A 220 -12.67 2.72 9.59
C GLY A 220 -12.22 2.84 8.13
N ARG A 221 -10.94 3.03 7.93
CA ARG A 221 -10.35 3.32 6.61
C ARG A 221 -9.33 2.26 6.23
N GLY A 222 -9.25 1.97 4.95
CA GLY A 222 -8.24 1.07 4.42
C GLY A 222 -7.67 1.57 3.10
N PHE A 223 -6.42 1.19 2.78
CA PHE A 223 -5.86 1.40 1.45
C PHE A 223 -4.91 0.26 1.06
N GLY A 224 -4.79 0.04 -0.24
CA GLY A 224 -3.75 -0.77 -0.85
C GLY A 224 -2.98 0.04 -1.89
N LEU A 225 -1.68 -0.18 -1.95
CA LEU A 225 -0.75 0.41 -2.91
C LEU A 225 0.12 -0.69 -3.49
N THR A 226 0.15 -0.86 -4.80
CA THR A 226 0.95 -1.91 -5.44
C THR A 226 2.38 -1.49 -5.78
N GLY A 227 2.66 -0.18 -5.90
CA GLY A 227 4.00 0.34 -6.08
C GLY A 227 4.84 0.34 -4.79
N GLY A 228 6.14 0.57 -4.94
CA GLY A 228 7.09 0.60 -3.82
C GLY A 228 8.17 -0.47 -3.89
N HIS A 229 8.31 -1.15 -5.03
CA HIS A 229 9.38 -2.11 -5.29
C HIS A 229 10.75 -1.43 -5.28
N PHE A 230 10.88 -0.33 -6.06
CA PHE A 230 12.13 0.39 -6.15
C PHE A 230 12.21 1.53 -5.14
N HIS A 231 13.22 1.48 -4.27
CA HIS A 231 13.43 2.49 -3.23
C HIS A 231 13.67 3.89 -3.79
N GLU A 232 14.30 3.98 -4.97
CA GLU A 232 14.55 5.26 -5.65
C GLU A 232 13.27 6.03 -6.00
N ASN A 233 12.12 5.35 -6.11
CA ASN A 233 10.83 5.99 -6.40
C ASN A 233 10.37 6.95 -5.29
N TRP A 234 10.90 6.85 -4.08
CA TRP A 234 10.74 7.88 -3.07
C TRP A 234 11.35 9.23 -3.49
N GLY A 235 12.20 9.24 -4.53
CA GLY A 235 12.67 10.45 -5.21
C GLY A 235 11.57 11.23 -5.94
N ASN A 236 10.48 10.59 -6.38
CA ASN A 236 9.37 11.26 -7.06
C ASN A 236 8.47 12.00 -6.04
N PRO A 237 8.36 13.35 -6.11
CA PRO A 237 7.62 14.12 -5.12
C PRO A 237 6.12 13.85 -5.12
N GLN A 238 5.54 13.48 -6.27
CA GLN A 238 4.12 13.21 -6.37
C GLN A 238 3.78 11.81 -5.85
N PHE A 239 4.65 10.81 -6.11
CA PHE A 239 4.54 9.50 -5.50
C PHE A 239 4.63 9.59 -3.97
N ARG A 240 5.61 10.33 -3.44
CA ARG A 240 5.70 10.58 -1.99
C ARG A 240 4.42 11.21 -1.44
N LYS A 241 3.92 12.27 -2.11
CA LYS A 241 2.76 13.02 -1.65
C LYS A 241 1.51 12.13 -1.55
N VAL A 242 1.20 11.34 -2.57
CA VAL A 242 0.01 10.47 -2.53
C VAL A 242 0.12 9.42 -1.44
N VAL A 243 1.31 8.86 -1.20
CA VAL A 243 1.54 7.88 -0.13
C VAL A 243 1.42 8.54 1.25
N LEU A 244 2.08 9.68 1.47
CA LEU A 244 2.01 10.40 2.73
C LEU A 244 0.57 10.84 3.07
N ASN A 245 -0.17 11.31 2.08
CA ASN A 245 -1.59 11.63 2.25
C ASN A 245 -2.40 10.39 2.68
N ALA A 246 -2.14 9.23 2.09
CA ALA A 246 -2.82 7.98 2.46
C ALA A 246 -2.51 7.56 3.91
N LEU A 247 -1.24 7.71 4.32
CA LEU A 247 -0.80 7.43 5.69
C LEU A 247 -1.46 8.35 6.73
N VAL A 248 -1.65 9.63 6.40
CA VAL A 248 -2.41 10.55 7.26
C VAL A 248 -3.89 10.19 7.26
N TRP A 249 -4.47 10.02 6.07
CA TRP A 249 -5.90 9.76 5.93
C TRP A 249 -6.35 8.49 6.65
N VAL A 250 -5.59 7.41 6.54
CA VAL A 250 -5.95 6.12 7.15
C VAL A 250 -6.05 6.17 8.68
N THR A 251 -5.39 7.14 9.32
CA THR A 251 -5.47 7.35 10.77
C THR A 251 -6.71 8.12 11.22
N GLY A 252 -7.45 8.70 10.28
CA GLY A 252 -8.56 9.62 10.56
C GLY A 252 -8.12 11.07 10.83
N VAL A 253 -6.83 11.40 10.68
CA VAL A 253 -6.34 12.79 10.67
C VAL A 253 -6.70 13.44 9.33
N ASP A 254 -7.02 14.73 9.35
CA ASP A 254 -7.28 15.49 8.13
C ASP A 254 -5.99 15.68 7.33
N VAL A 255 -6.04 15.32 6.05
CA VAL A 255 -4.95 15.59 5.12
C VAL A 255 -4.91 17.10 4.84
N PRO A 256 -3.74 17.75 4.89
CA PRO A 256 -3.61 19.17 4.55
C PRO A 256 -4.19 19.49 3.15
N ALA A 257 -4.71 20.72 2.97
CA ALA A 257 -5.39 21.12 1.73
C ALA A 257 -4.53 20.96 0.47
N HIS A 258 -3.21 21.14 0.61
CA HIS A 258 -2.23 20.99 -0.47
C HIS A 258 -1.43 19.69 -0.41
N GLY A 259 -1.93 18.70 0.36
CA GLY A 259 -1.23 17.46 0.67
C GLY A 259 -0.12 17.64 1.70
N VAL A 260 0.46 16.51 2.13
CA VAL A 260 1.61 16.50 3.04
C VAL A 260 2.85 16.97 2.28
N LEU A 261 3.56 17.94 2.86
CA LEU A 261 4.83 18.41 2.32
C LEU A 261 5.96 17.47 2.74
N SER A 262 6.90 17.25 1.84
CA SER A 262 8.07 16.42 2.10
C SER A 262 9.25 16.92 1.27
N ASP A 263 10.32 17.28 1.95
CA ASP A 263 11.58 17.61 1.31
C ASP A 263 12.48 16.37 1.30
N LEU A 264 13.19 16.16 0.21
CA LEU A 264 14.16 15.09 0.05
C LEU A 264 15.57 15.68 0.07
N GLU A 265 16.35 15.28 1.06
CA GLU A 265 17.77 15.61 1.12
C GLU A 265 18.59 14.62 0.29
N LEU A 266 19.80 15.04 -0.14
CA LEU A 266 20.65 14.29 -1.05
C LEU A 266 20.92 12.84 -0.60
N ASP A 267 21.09 12.64 0.69
CA ASP A 267 21.44 11.33 1.27
C ASP A 267 20.25 10.55 1.84
N ASP A 268 19.04 11.09 1.77
CA ASP A 268 17.87 10.43 2.38
C ASP A 268 17.60 9.04 1.83
N LEU A 269 17.77 8.85 0.52
CA LEU A 269 17.58 7.54 -0.13
C LEU A 269 18.70 6.53 0.17
N ARG A 270 19.76 6.95 0.86
CA ARG A 270 20.89 6.08 1.22
C ARG A 270 20.93 5.71 2.69
N ARG A 271 20.07 6.35 3.50
CA ARG A 271 20.01 6.10 4.95
C ARG A 271 19.12 4.90 5.24
N ASP A 272 19.43 4.20 6.31
CA ASP A 272 18.62 3.12 6.87
C ASP A 272 18.34 1.94 5.91
N LEU A 273 19.13 1.79 4.84
CA LEU A 273 18.97 0.67 3.89
C LEU A 273 19.03 -0.66 4.65
N ASP A 274 18.29 -1.63 4.14
CA ASP A 274 18.27 -2.97 4.68
C ASP A 274 19.65 -3.66 4.49
N GLU A 275 20.11 -4.37 5.51
CA GLU A 275 21.33 -5.20 5.41
C GLU A 275 21.01 -6.43 4.55
N LYS A 276 21.37 -6.38 3.29
CA LYS A 276 21.13 -7.44 2.31
C LYS A 276 22.42 -8.15 1.95
N SER A 277 22.36 -9.48 1.89
CA SER A 277 23.48 -10.25 1.38
C SER A 277 23.69 -9.95 -0.11
N THR A 278 24.88 -9.50 -0.47
CA THR A 278 25.33 -9.49 -1.87
C THR A 278 25.55 -10.93 -2.29
N SER A 279 24.53 -11.58 -2.87
CA SER A 279 24.69 -12.91 -3.49
C SER A 279 25.27 -12.75 -4.89
#